data_5e2f0bcca58810c2fec8a87263acda8d
#
_entry.id   5e2f0bcca58810c2fec8a87263acda8d
#
_cell.length_a   1.000
_cell.length_b   1.000
_cell.length_c   1.000
_cell.angle_alpha   90.00
_cell.angle_beta   90.00
_cell.angle_gamma   90.00
#
_symmetry.space_group_name_H-M   'P 1'
#
loop_
_entity.id
_entity.type
_entity.pdbx_description
1 polymer ?
#
loop_
_entity_poly.entity_id
_entity_poly.type
_entity_poly.pdbx_seq_one_letter_code
_entity_poly.pdbx_strand_id
1 'polypeptide(L)'
;IAAASWNDRLGSREGASEVTGIDRTRLANIELGTINPHPEEVLMLSDTYNAPELQNHFCSHLCPLGIGTISPIELEELERVTLQLISAMKSLPEVKDGIIDIAADGVIDAKEKPRMEQYLEVLDEITNKAQTLKLIYRKQFGKQEV
;
A
#
# COMPACT_ATOMS: atom_id res chain seq x y z
N ILE A 1 -3.82 9.49 17.22
CA ILE A 1 -2.62 10.16 16.67
C ILE A 1 -1.42 9.51 17.35
N ALA A 2 -0.75 8.57 16.64
CA ALA A 2 0.52 8.06 17.10
C ALA A 2 1.50 9.26 17.15
N ALA A 3 2.06 9.52 18.33
CA ALA A 3 3.03 10.59 18.49
C ALA A 3 4.17 10.36 17.48
N ALA A 4 4.32 11.27 16.54
CA ALA A 4 5.50 11.29 15.70
C ALA A 4 6.67 11.66 16.61
N SER A 5 7.54 10.70 16.89
CA SER A 5 8.65 10.84 17.84
C SER A 5 9.66 11.97 17.52
N TRP A 6 9.49 12.64 16.35
CA TRP A 6 10.34 13.70 15.85
C TRP A 6 9.69 15.11 15.92
N ASN A 7 8.40 15.21 16.27
CA ASN A 7 7.71 16.50 16.39
C ASN A 7 6.63 16.45 17.49
N ASP A 8 6.93 17.01 18.64
CA ASP A 8 6.05 17.05 19.81
C ASP A 8 4.68 17.69 19.55
N ARG A 9 4.58 18.58 18.55
CA ARG A 9 3.31 19.22 18.16
C ARG A 9 2.31 18.21 17.60
N LEU A 10 2.78 17.13 16.99
CA LEU A 10 1.91 16.11 16.41
C LEU A 10 1.31 15.15 17.45
N GLY A 11 1.70 15.27 18.71
CA GLY A 11 1.11 14.52 19.81
C GLY A 11 -0.28 15.00 20.25
N SER A 12 -0.75 16.14 19.73
CA SER A 12 -2.07 16.71 20.04
C SER A 12 -2.80 17.11 18.77
N ARG A 13 -4.15 17.14 18.84
CA ARG A 13 -4.97 17.61 17.70
C ARG A 13 -4.77 19.09 17.40
N GLU A 14 -4.52 19.90 18.42
CA GLU A 14 -4.18 21.31 18.28
C GLU A 14 -2.90 21.49 17.47
N GLY A 15 -1.84 20.83 17.90
CA GLY A 15 -0.56 20.90 17.20
C GLY A 15 -0.61 20.30 15.80
N ALA A 16 -1.34 19.20 15.61
CA ALA A 16 -1.59 18.63 14.28
C ALA A 16 -2.36 19.61 13.37
N SER A 17 -3.38 20.29 13.90
CA SER A 17 -4.14 21.33 13.16
C SER A 17 -3.26 22.49 12.74
N GLU A 18 -2.38 22.97 13.63
CA GLU A 18 -1.43 24.05 13.33
C GLU A 18 -0.45 23.66 12.20
N VAL A 19 0.05 22.42 12.22
CA VAL A 19 1.04 21.94 11.24
C VAL A 19 0.41 21.62 9.90
N THR A 20 -0.78 20.99 9.90
CA THR A 20 -1.45 20.55 8.67
C THR A 20 -2.42 21.57 8.08
N GLY A 21 -2.86 22.56 8.87
CA GLY A 21 -3.93 23.46 8.48
C GLY A 21 -5.32 22.83 8.40
N ILE A 22 -5.46 21.56 8.79
CA ILE A 22 -6.75 20.87 8.87
C ILE A 22 -7.43 21.25 10.19
N ASP A 23 -8.70 21.67 10.14
CA ASP A 23 -9.46 22.02 11.34
C ASP A 23 -9.45 20.91 12.39
N ARG A 24 -9.30 21.30 13.67
CA ARG A 24 -9.21 20.36 14.80
C ARG A 24 -10.41 19.43 14.91
N THR A 25 -11.62 19.95 14.69
CA THR A 25 -12.84 19.14 14.74
C THR A 25 -12.90 18.17 13.59
N ARG A 26 -12.42 18.59 12.41
CA ARG A 26 -12.31 17.72 11.25
C ARG A 26 -11.30 16.59 11.48
N LEU A 27 -10.12 16.90 12.05
CA LEU A 27 -9.14 15.87 12.44
C LEU A 27 -9.74 14.87 13.43
N ALA A 28 -10.49 15.35 14.44
CA ALA A 28 -11.16 14.48 15.41
C ALA A 28 -12.16 13.53 14.72
N ASN A 29 -12.93 14.03 13.77
CA ASN A 29 -13.92 13.23 13.04
C ASN A 29 -13.26 12.20 12.12
N ILE A 30 -12.13 12.54 11.49
CA ILE A 30 -11.33 11.59 10.70
C ILE A 30 -10.77 10.49 11.60
N GLU A 31 -10.19 10.82 12.76
CA GLU A 31 -9.67 9.85 13.72
C GLU A 31 -10.75 8.90 14.27
N LEU A 32 -11.94 9.42 14.50
CA LEU A 32 -13.09 8.63 14.99
C LEU A 32 -13.74 7.81 13.87
N GLY A 33 -13.34 8.01 12.62
CA GLY A 33 -13.94 7.34 11.46
C GLY A 33 -15.38 7.79 11.15
N THR A 34 -15.80 8.97 11.68
CA THR A 34 -17.14 9.54 11.42
C THR A 34 -17.22 10.21 10.07
N ILE A 35 -16.08 10.64 9.53
CA ILE A 35 -15.95 11.17 8.17
C ILE A 35 -14.70 10.59 7.50
N ASN A 36 -14.73 10.43 6.19
CA ASN A 36 -13.56 10.09 5.42
C ASN A 36 -12.73 11.34 5.11
N PRO A 37 -11.39 11.24 5.15
CA PRO A 37 -10.53 12.33 4.70
C PRO A 37 -10.65 12.52 3.18
N HIS A 38 -10.36 13.72 2.70
CA HIS A 38 -10.14 13.96 1.29
C HIS A 38 -8.75 13.47 0.86
N PRO A 39 -8.53 13.13 -0.43
CA PRO A 39 -7.23 12.63 -0.90
C PRO A 39 -6.06 13.57 -0.56
N GLU A 40 -6.28 14.88 -0.65
CA GLU A 40 -5.27 15.91 -0.33
C GLU A 40 -4.92 15.91 1.17
N GLU A 41 -5.89 15.66 2.04
CA GLU A 41 -5.67 15.52 3.48
C GLU A 41 -4.88 14.26 3.79
N VAL A 42 -5.15 13.16 3.09
CA VAL A 42 -4.39 11.91 3.23
C VAL A 42 -2.93 12.11 2.84
N LEU A 43 -2.66 12.81 1.72
CA LEU A 43 -1.30 13.14 1.31
C LEU A 43 -0.59 13.97 2.37
N MET A 44 -1.25 15.04 2.85
CA MET A 44 -0.71 15.93 3.88
C MET A 44 -0.43 15.19 5.19
N LEU A 45 -1.37 14.38 5.67
CA LEU A 45 -1.21 13.59 6.89
C LEU A 45 -0.10 12.53 6.73
N SER A 46 -0.06 11.85 5.58
CA SER A 46 0.98 10.87 5.25
C SER A 46 2.37 11.50 5.34
N ASP A 47 2.54 12.68 4.77
CA ASP A 47 3.81 13.41 4.78
C ASP A 47 4.15 13.92 6.19
N THR A 48 3.17 14.54 6.86
CA THR A 48 3.35 15.15 8.18
C THR A 48 3.71 14.12 9.24
N TYR A 49 3.09 12.93 9.19
CA TYR A 49 3.33 11.86 10.15
C TYR A 49 4.40 10.85 9.72
N ASN A 50 5.04 11.05 8.56
CA ASN A 50 5.91 10.05 7.93
C ASN A 50 5.22 8.67 7.90
N ALA A 51 3.99 8.65 7.42
CA ALA A 51 3.11 7.47 7.38
C ALA A 51 2.63 7.17 5.95
N PRO A 52 3.55 6.76 5.05
CA PRO A 52 3.21 6.48 3.65
C PRO A 52 2.17 5.36 3.50
N GLU A 53 2.01 4.51 4.51
CA GLU A 53 0.97 3.48 4.60
C GLU A 53 -0.45 4.04 4.55
N LEU A 54 -0.67 5.29 4.98
CA LEU A 54 -1.99 5.94 4.92
C LEU A 54 -2.50 6.09 3.49
N GLN A 55 -1.62 6.33 2.53
CA GLN A 55 -1.99 6.46 1.13
C GLN A 55 -2.53 5.14 0.57
N ASN A 56 -1.83 4.04 0.84
CA ASN A 56 -2.32 2.72 0.42
C ASN A 56 -3.62 2.37 1.12
N HIS A 57 -3.72 2.59 2.43
CA HIS A 57 -4.95 2.32 3.20
C HIS A 57 -6.14 3.11 2.62
N PHE A 58 -5.97 4.39 2.34
CA PHE A 58 -7.02 5.20 1.73
C PHE A 58 -7.43 4.64 0.36
N CYS A 59 -6.46 4.36 -0.51
CA CYS A 59 -6.73 3.88 -1.86
C CYS A 59 -7.40 2.50 -1.87
N SER A 60 -6.98 1.59 -0.99
CA SER A 60 -7.49 0.21 -0.97
C SER A 60 -8.83 0.05 -0.24
N HIS A 61 -9.18 0.95 0.70
CA HIS A 61 -10.37 0.79 1.57
C HIS A 61 -11.43 1.90 1.43
N LEU A 62 -11.01 3.11 1.07
CA LEU A 62 -11.89 4.27 1.11
C LEU A 62 -12.14 4.92 -0.26
N CYS A 63 -11.17 4.84 -1.18
CA CYS A 63 -11.30 5.42 -2.51
C CYS A 63 -12.11 4.51 -3.44
N PRO A 64 -13.24 4.98 -3.99
CA PRO A 64 -14.06 4.14 -4.88
C PRO A 64 -13.32 3.64 -6.13
N LEU A 65 -12.30 4.35 -6.59
CA LEU A 65 -11.48 3.95 -7.75
C LEU A 65 -10.40 2.93 -7.38
N GLY A 66 -9.97 2.90 -6.12
CA GLY A 66 -8.91 2.01 -5.64
C GLY A 66 -9.45 0.69 -5.09
N ILE A 67 -10.67 0.68 -4.53
CA ILE A 67 -11.30 -0.53 -4.00
C ILE A 67 -11.42 -1.57 -5.13
N GLY A 68 -10.85 -2.75 -4.88
CA GLY A 68 -10.83 -3.86 -5.85
C GLY A 68 -9.73 -3.76 -6.92
N THR A 69 -8.98 -2.64 -7.00
CA THR A 69 -7.85 -2.47 -7.92
C THR A 69 -6.51 -2.29 -7.21
N ILE A 70 -6.54 -1.72 -6.02
CA ILE A 70 -5.35 -1.50 -5.19
C ILE A 70 -5.37 -2.51 -4.04
N SER A 71 -4.40 -3.40 -4.01
CA SER A 71 -4.26 -4.36 -2.92
C SER A 71 -3.83 -3.65 -1.63
N PRO A 72 -4.48 -3.96 -0.49
CA PRO A 72 -4.02 -3.47 0.80
C PRO A 72 -2.65 -4.06 1.13
N ILE A 73 -1.74 -3.21 1.57
CA ILE A 73 -0.42 -3.59 2.07
C ILE A 73 -0.23 -3.05 3.49
N GLU A 74 0.46 -3.81 4.32
CA GLU A 74 0.78 -3.44 5.69
C GLU A 74 2.28 -3.30 5.86
N LEU A 75 2.69 -2.47 6.84
CA LEU A 75 4.08 -2.43 7.26
C LEU A 75 4.44 -3.74 7.95
N GLU A 76 5.48 -4.37 7.47
CA GLU A 76 6.04 -5.60 8.02
C GLU A 76 7.53 -5.41 8.33
N GLU A 77 8.12 -6.35 9.06
CA GLU A 77 9.57 -6.39 9.28
C GLU A 77 10.32 -6.69 7.97
N LEU A 78 11.39 -5.95 7.71
CA LEU A 78 12.16 -6.04 6.45
C LEU A 78 12.62 -7.46 6.14
N GLU A 79 13.14 -8.16 7.15
CA GLU A 79 13.63 -9.54 7.01
C GLU A 79 12.52 -10.49 6.59
N ARG A 80 11.34 -10.34 7.20
CA ARG A 80 10.17 -11.17 6.90
C ARG A 80 9.70 -10.97 5.46
N VAL A 81 9.53 -9.72 5.04
CA VAL A 81 9.11 -9.38 3.67
C VAL A 81 10.12 -9.90 2.65
N THR A 82 11.42 -9.73 2.94
CA THR A 82 12.49 -10.21 2.06
C THR A 82 12.42 -11.73 1.86
N LEU A 83 12.25 -12.49 2.94
CA LEU A 83 12.16 -13.95 2.86
C LEU A 83 10.90 -14.40 2.11
N GLN A 84 9.76 -13.74 2.33
CA GLN A 84 8.50 -14.03 1.64
C GLN A 84 8.62 -13.72 0.14
N LEU A 85 9.22 -12.58 -0.22
CA LEU A 85 9.46 -12.22 -1.62
C LEU A 85 10.35 -13.24 -2.33
N ILE A 86 11.50 -13.61 -1.72
CA ILE A 86 12.40 -14.62 -2.28
C ILE A 86 11.68 -15.97 -2.43
N SER A 87 10.82 -16.33 -1.46
CA SER A 87 10.03 -17.56 -1.53
C SER A 87 9.06 -17.54 -2.70
N ALA A 88 8.31 -16.46 -2.89
CA ALA A 88 7.37 -16.30 -4.01
C ALA A 88 8.09 -16.31 -5.37
N MET A 89 9.27 -15.71 -5.45
CA MET A 89 10.08 -15.71 -6.68
C MET A 89 10.57 -17.09 -7.12
N LYS A 90 10.60 -18.08 -6.23
CA LYS A 90 11.00 -19.46 -6.62
C LYS A 90 10.04 -20.08 -7.63
N SER A 91 8.78 -19.67 -7.64
CA SER A 91 7.78 -20.15 -8.60
C SER A 91 7.80 -19.43 -9.95
N LEU A 92 8.58 -18.33 -10.08
CA LEU A 92 8.62 -17.54 -11.31
C LEU A 92 9.02 -18.31 -12.57
N PRO A 93 9.96 -19.27 -12.57
CA PRO A 93 10.28 -20.03 -13.77
C PRO A 93 9.07 -20.81 -14.31
N GLU A 94 8.30 -21.44 -13.43
CA GLU A 94 7.09 -22.18 -13.79
C GLU A 94 5.99 -21.23 -14.30
N VAL A 95 5.77 -20.12 -13.59
CA VAL A 95 4.82 -19.07 -14.00
C VAL A 95 5.17 -18.52 -15.37
N LYS A 96 6.44 -18.20 -15.60
CA LYS A 96 6.94 -17.69 -16.89
C LYS A 96 6.64 -18.68 -18.02
N ASP A 97 7.02 -19.93 -17.86
CA ASP A 97 6.85 -20.93 -18.91
C ASP A 97 5.36 -21.23 -19.16
N GLY A 98 4.54 -21.25 -18.10
CA GLY A 98 3.12 -21.44 -18.21
C GLY A 98 2.38 -20.28 -18.86
N ILE A 99 2.78 -19.03 -18.59
CA ILE A 99 2.18 -17.86 -19.26
C ILE A 99 2.56 -17.80 -20.73
N ILE A 100 3.80 -18.17 -21.10
CA ILE A 100 4.22 -18.25 -22.50
C ILE A 100 3.38 -19.27 -23.25
N ASP A 101 3.12 -20.42 -22.64
CA ASP A 101 2.30 -21.49 -23.22
C ASP A 101 0.85 -21.04 -23.47
N ILE A 102 0.21 -20.42 -22.45
CA ILE A 102 -1.14 -19.87 -22.56
C ILE A 102 -1.22 -18.72 -23.60
N ALA A 103 -0.20 -17.87 -23.64
CA ALA A 103 -0.19 -16.71 -24.53
C ALA A 103 0.15 -17.05 -26.00
N ALA A 104 0.45 -18.29 -26.31
CA ALA A 104 0.95 -18.68 -27.65
C ALA A 104 -0.03 -18.39 -28.78
N ASP A 105 -1.32 -18.49 -28.55
CA ASP A 105 -2.37 -18.18 -29.54
C ASP A 105 -3.04 -16.81 -29.33
N GLY A 106 -2.67 -16.11 -28.24
CA GLY A 106 -3.19 -14.76 -27.93
C GLY A 106 -4.58 -14.75 -27.27
N VAL A 107 -5.12 -15.90 -26.85
CA VAL A 107 -6.45 -16.01 -26.24
C VAL A 107 -6.37 -16.96 -25.03
N ILE A 108 -6.95 -16.55 -23.91
CA ILE A 108 -7.08 -17.44 -22.74
C ILE A 108 -8.39 -18.21 -22.87
N ASP A 109 -8.32 -19.50 -23.09
CA ASP A 109 -9.51 -20.35 -23.19
C ASP A 109 -10.06 -20.77 -21.81
N ALA A 110 -11.25 -21.39 -21.80
CA ALA A 110 -11.91 -21.81 -20.57
C ALA A 110 -11.14 -22.91 -19.80
N LYS A 111 -10.28 -23.68 -20.47
CA LYS A 111 -9.47 -24.74 -19.84
C LYS A 111 -8.19 -24.16 -19.22
N GLU A 112 -7.69 -23.07 -19.77
CA GLU A 112 -6.49 -22.38 -19.31
C GLU A 112 -6.77 -21.42 -18.16
N LYS A 113 -8.02 -20.97 -18.04
CA LYS A 113 -8.44 -20.01 -17.02
C LYS A 113 -7.99 -20.38 -15.60
N PRO A 114 -8.22 -21.60 -15.06
CA PRO A 114 -7.81 -21.94 -13.69
C PRO A 114 -6.29 -21.91 -13.49
N ARG A 115 -5.52 -22.29 -14.53
CA ARG A 115 -4.06 -22.25 -14.51
C ARG A 115 -3.55 -20.83 -14.56
N MET A 116 -4.17 -19.96 -15.36
CA MET A 116 -3.85 -18.55 -15.42
C MET A 116 -4.14 -17.84 -14.10
N GLU A 117 -5.29 -18.15 -13.46
CA GLU A 117 -5.63 -17.61 -12.14
C GLU A 117 -4.57 -17.94 -11.08
N GLN A 118 -4.05 -19.20 -11.05
CA GLN A 118 -2.95 -19.58 -10.16
C GLN A 118 -1.67 -18.78 -10.42
N TYR A 119 -1.33 -18.52 -11.69
CA TYR A 119 -0.16 -17.72 -12.01
C TYR A 119 -0.33 -16.26 -11.60
N LEU A 120 -1.55 -15.71 -11.76
CA LEU A 120 -1.86 -14.36 -11.31
C LEU A 120 -1.75 -14.23 -9.78
N GLU A 121 -2.17 -15.24 -9.00
CA GLU A 121 -2.00 -15.25 -7.54
C GLU A 121 -0.51 -15.15 -7.14
N VAL A 122 0.38 -15.88 -7.81
CA VAL A 122 1.83 -15.79 -7.55
C VAL A 122 2.38 -14.41 -7.91
N LEU A 123 1.95 -13.83 -9.03
CA LEU A 123 2.37 -12.50 -9.45
C LEU A 123 1.84 -11.41 -8.50
N ASP A 124 0.62 -11.57 -8.00
CA ASP A 124 0.04 -10.66 -7.01
C ASP A 124 0.80 -10.71 -5.68
N GLU A 125 1.19 -11.91 -5.21
CA GLU A 125 2.02 -12.04 -4.01
C GLU A 125 3.36 -11.33 -4.18
N ILE A 126 4.06 -11.53 -5.29
CA ILE A 126 5.32 -10.84 -5.60
C ILE A 126 5.11 -9.33 -5.64
N THR A 127 4.05 -8.87 -6.30
CA THR A 127 3.72 -7.45 -6.42
C THR A 127 3.48 -6.83 -5.06
N ASN A 128 2.68 -7.48 -4.21
CA ASN A 128 2.37 -7.00 -2.86
C ASN A 128 3.63 -6.90 -1.99
N LYS A 129 4.50 -7.92 -2.02
CA LYS A 129 5.76 -7.90 -1.25
C LYS A 129 6.75 -6.86 -1.79
N ALA A 130 6.81 -6.65 -3.09
CA ALA A 130 7.62 -5.59 -3.69
C ALA A 130 7.11 -4.19 -3.29
N GLN A 131 5.79 -3.99 -3.24
CA GLN A 131 5.20 -2.74 -2.76
C GLN A 131 5.44 -2.51 -1.27
N THR A 132 5.37 -3.57 -0.44
CA THR A 132 5.70 -3.50 0.98
C THR A 132 7.16 -3.08 1.20
N LEU A 133 8.12 -3.62 0.42
CA LEU A 133 9.51 -3.18 0.46
C LEU A 133 9.67 -1.69 0.11
N LYS A 134 8.98 -1.22 -0.93
CA LYS A 134 8.97 0.20 -1.28
C LYS A 134 8.39 1.07 -0.16
N LEU A 135 7.36 0.58 0.54
CA LEU A 135 6.75 1.27 1.68
C LEU A 135 7.74 1.38 2.84
N ILE A 136 8.42 0.29 3.20
CA ILE A 136 9.48 0.26 4.23
C ILE A 136 10.58 1.25 3.89
N TYR A 137 11.06 1.24 2.63
CA TYR A 137 12.09 2.17 2.16
C TYR A 137 11.65 3.64 2.30
N ARG A 138 10.44 3.97 1.83
CA ARG A 138 9.89 5.33 1.96
C ARG A 138 9.78 5.77 3.41
N LYS A 139 9.39 4.87 4.32
CA LYS A 139 9.28 5.19 5.74
C LYS A 139 10.64 5.45 6.39
N GLN A 140 11.67 4.76 5.97
CA GLN A 140 13.04 4.93 6.50
C GLN A 140 13.73 6.18 5.98
N PHE A 141 13.55 6.52 4.70
CA PHE A 141 14.32 7.58 4.03
C PHE A 141 13.48 8.81 3.68
N GLY A 142 12.18 8.82 3.95
CA GLY A 142 11.27 9.91 3.59
C GLY A 142 11.03 10.02 2.09
N LYS A 143 10.43 11.12 1.64
CA LYS A 143 10.34 11.44 0.22
C LYS A 143 11.74 11.82 -0.29
N GLN A 144 12.42 10.89 -0.95
CA GLN A 144 13.38 11.29 -1.97
C GLN A 144 12.53 11.71 -3.18
N GLU A 145 12.67 12.96 -3.58
CA GLU A 145 12.10 13.49 -4.81
C GLU A 145 12.47 12.55 -5.97
N VAL A 146 11.46 12.03 -6.62
CA VAL A 146 11.59 11.33 -7.92
C VAL A 146 11.36 12.37 -8.99
#